data_2e97cb89503c0dcb7e9cbf9852291c99
#
_entry.id   2e97cb89503c0dcb7e9cbf9852291c99
#
_cell.length_a   1.000
_cell.length_b   1.000
_cell.length_c   1.000
_cell.angle_alpha   90.00
_cell.angle_beta   90.00
_cell.angle_gamma   90.00
#
_symmetry.space_group_name_H-M   'P 1'
#
loop_
_entity.id
_entity.type
_entity.pdbx_description
1 polymer ?
#
loop_
_entity_poly.entity_id
_entity_poly.type
_entity_poly.pdbx_seq_one_letter_code
_entity_poly.pdbx_strand_id
1 'polypeptide(L)'
;MKPHSFHGLYPVLYAFHDAKGQIDRVAMQKQVEHVIACGAHGIMVLGLITEVQKHSTQERLEIVEMVSGFIKKRVPLMVTIGEQTQQGQAGFAKLACNAGADLIILQPPSQLEGGEPALMRFFGQTIDALSCPVGIQHNPFNLALNLTLDNLVALAKNHPNLSMIKAEGTAVETQELIEKTNNSLASFCGHGGIEFYSNLKAGITGLIPAPDILAAQVHLYELYRKGDAPSQAKALELHNALLPIIVFMIRTINQALCYGKRFYAQQCGIEIASEKEPFQKPTEFGLSETARLLQALRSIEARFSISAPRMDA
;
A
#
# COMPACT_ATOMS: atom_id res chain seq x y z
N MET A 1 -26.04 3.86 -0.52
CA MET A 1 -25.03 2.82 -0.23
C MET A 1 -24.49 3.02 1.19
N LYS A 2 -24.25 1.95 1.95
CA LYS A 2 -23.52 2.08 3.22
C LYS A 2 -22.06 2.44 2.88
N PRO A 3 -21.44 3.43 3.53
CA PRO A 3 -20.03 3.72 3.31
C PRO A 3 -19.19 2.48 3.67
N HIS A 4 -18.16 2.20 2.87
CA HIS A 4 -17.21 1.14 3.19
C HIS A 4 -16.52 1.45 4.53
N SER A 5 -16.31 0.44 5.35
CA SER A 5 -15.63 0.58 6.65
C SER A 5 -14.16 0.99 6.50
N PHE A 6 -13.54 0.63 5.37
CA PHE A 6 -12.17 1.02 5.01
C PHE A 6 -12.22 2.05 3.88
N HIS A 7 -11.54 3.19 4.05
CA HIS A 7 -11.46 4.27 3.07
C HIS A 7 -10.21 5.12 3.29
N GLY A 8 -9.82 5.90 2.30
CA GLY A 8 -8.70 6.84 2.42
C GLY A 8 -7.33 6.22 2.10
N LEU A 9 -6.28 6.68 2.75
CA LEU A 9 -4.90 6.33 2.42
C LEU A 9 -4.28 5.39 3.45
N TYR A 10 -3.73 4.26 2.96
CA TYR A 10 -3.08 3.21 3.75
C TYR A 10 -1.65 3.00 3.24
N PRO A 11 -0.67 3.82 3.66
CA PRO A 11 0.69 3.66 3.20
C PRO A 11 1.25 2.29 3.58
N VAL A 12 1.94 1.66 2.63
CA VAL A 12 2.74 0.44 2.88
C VAL A 12 4.05 0.87 3.51
N LEU A 13 4.39 0.35 4.69
CA LEU A 13 5.63 0.72 5.36
C LEU A 13 6.84 0.05 4.72
N TYR A 14 7.96 0.78 4.65
CA TYR A 14 9.26 0.21 4.33
C TYR A 14 9.78 -0.64 5.48
N ALA A 15 10.54 -1.70 5.18
CA ALA A 15 11.31 -2.41 6.18
C ALA A 15 12.66 -1.71 6.37
N PHE A 16 12.92 -1.19 7.56
CA PHE A 16 14.22 -0.68 7.97
C PHE A 16 14.94 -1.73 8.82
N HIS A 17 16.25 -1.87 8.62
CA HIS A 17 17.07 -2.85 9.30
C HIS A 17 18.22 -2.17 10.07
N ASP A 18 18.53 -2.68 11.25
CA ASP A 18 19.67 -2.26 12.04
C ASP A 18 21.00 -2.80 11.45
N ALA A 19 22.13 -2.43 12.04
CA ALA A 19 23.45 -2.86 11.59
C ALA A 19 23.68 -4.39 11.65
N LYS A 20 22.81 -5.14 12.34
CA LYS A 20 22.83 -6.61 12.41
C LYS A 20 21.89 -7.26 11.38
N GLY A 21 21.19 -6.46 10.57
CA GLY A 21 20.22 -6.94 9.58
C GLY A 21 18.88 -7.36 10.18
N GLN A 22 18.60 -7.04 11.43
CA GLN A 22 17.30 -7.25 12.07
C GLN A 22 16.40 -6.04 11.82
N ILE A 23 15.07 -6.20 11.94
CA ILE A 23 14.13 -5.08 11.83
C ILE A 23 14.45 -4.02 12.89
N ASP A 24 14.74 -2.81 12.43
CA ASP A 24 15.02 -1.67 13.32
C ASP A 24 13.72 -1.15 13.95
N ARG A 25 13.54 -1.51 15.21
CA ARG A 25 12.36 -1.13 15.99
C ARG A 25 12.16 0.37 16.10
N VAL A 26 13.25 1.14 16.24
CA VAL A 26 13.20 2.59 16.40
C VAL A 26 12.80 3.26 15.08
N ALA A 27 13.41 2.86 13.98
CA ALA A 27 13.06 3.33 12.65
C ALA A 27 11.62 2.99 12.28
N MET A 28 11.15 1.77 12.58
CA MET A 28 9.76 1.37 12.35
C MET A 28 8.77 2.18 13.19
N GLN A 29 9.09 2.49 14.44
CA GLN A 29 8.26 3.34 15.28
C GLN A 29 8.19 4.78 14.74
N LYS A 30 9.32 5.38 14.39
CA LYS A 30 9.36 6.70 13.74
C LYS A 30 8.49 6.73 12.48
N GLN A 31 8.56 5.70 11.66
CA GLN A 31 7.75 5.59 10.44
C GLN A 31 6.24 5.53 10.76
N VAL A 32 5.82 4.72 11.73
CA VAL A 32 4.41 4.64 12.15
C VAL A 32 3.91 6.00 12.65
N GLU A 33 4.66 6.66 13.53
CA GLU A 33 4.27 7.97 14.05
C GLU A 33 4.19 9.03 12.93
N HIS A 34 5.15 9.03 12.02
CA HIS A 34 5.17 9.96 10.89
C HIS A 34 3.96 9.77 9.97
N VAL A 35 3.64 8.55 9.55
CA VAL A 35 2.51 8.34 8.64
C VAL A 35 1.17 8.66 9.29
N ILE A 36 1.00 8.40 10.60
CA ILE A 36 -0.19 8.82 11.34
C ILE A 36 -0.27 10.35 11.41
N ALA A 37 0.84 11.03 11.68
CA ALA A 37 0.90 12.48 11.71
C ALA A 37 0.65 13.13 10.33
N CYS A 38 0.99 12.44 9.23
CA CYS A 38 0.62 12.83 7.86
C CYS A 38 -0.89 12.68 7.57
N GLY A 39 -1.68 12.11 8.47
CA GLY A 39 -3.11 11.90 8.29
C GLY A 39 -3.45 10.58 7.58
N ALA A 40 -2.60 9.55 7.70
CA ALA A 40 -2.93 8.21 7.20
C ALA A 40 -4.26 7.72 7.80
N HIS A 41 -5.13 7.18 6.95
CA HIS A 41 -6.41 6.59 7.38
C HIS A 41 -6.24 5.16 7.90
N GLY A 42 -5.13 4.54 7.59
CA GLY A 42 -4.69 3.24 8.06
C GLY A 42 -3.24 3.01 7.69
N ILE A 43 -2.71 1.84 8.00
CA ILE A 43 -1.34 1.43 7.68
C ILE A 43 -1.37 0.05 7.06
N MET A 44 -0.48 -0.22 6.11
CA MET A 44 -0.30 -1.54 5.52
C MET A 44 1.14 -2.02 5.71
N VAL A 45 1.30 -3.30 6.01
CA VAL A 45 2.61 -3.96 6.10
C VAL A 45 2.66 -5.23 5.25
N LEU A 46 3.86 -5.75 5.05
CA LEU A 46 4.16 -6.96 4.29
C LEU A 46 3.78 -6.86 2.80
N GLY A 47 3.67 -5.63 2.28
CA GLY A 47 3.60 -5.39 0.84
C GLY A 47 4.98 -5.54 0.16
N LEU A 48 5.01 -5.34 -1.17
CA LEU A 48 6.24 -5.47 -1.96
C LEU A 48 7.36 -4.53 -1.45
N ILE A 49 7.02 -3.30 -1.04
CA ILE A 49 8.02 -2.37 -0.50
C ILE A 49 8.40 -2.62 0.96
N THR A 50 7.65 -3.45 1.70
CA THR A 50 8.10 -3.99 2.98
C THR A 50 9.12 -5.13 2.76
N GLU A 51 9.49 -5.44 1.52
CA GLU A 51 10.44 -6.49 1.14
C GLU A 51 10.04 -7.87 1.67
N VAL A 52 8.72 -8.16 1.68
CA VAL A 52 8.12 -9.35 2.30
C VAL A 52 8.82 -10.67 1.92
N GLN A 53 9.33 -10.78 0.67
CA GLN A 53 10.03 -11.96 0.18
C GLN A 53 11.41 -12.20 0.84
N LYS A 54 11.95 -11.20 1.52
CA LYS A 54 13.25 -11.27 2.22
C LYS A 54 13.12 -11.62 3.69
N HIS A 55 11.88 -11.77 4.18
CA HIS A 55 11.59 -12.05 5.59
C HIS A 55 11.06 -13.47 5.76
N SER A 56 11.61 -14.18 6.76
CA SER A 56 11.04 -15.44 7.24
C SER A 56 9.62 -15.23 7.77
N THR A 57 8.85 -16.31 7.90
CA THR A 57 7.50 -16.25 8.49
C THR A 57 7.50 -15.64 9.89
N GLN A 58 8.53 -15.97 10.70
CA GLN A 58 8.70 -15.42 12.03
C GLN A 58 8.97 -13.91 12.01
N GLU A 59 9.92 -13.44 11.19
CA GLU A 59 10.20 -12.00 11.04
C GLU A 59 8.96 -11.22 10.54
N ARG A 60 8.17 -11.83 9.65
CA ARG A 60 6.92 -11.21 9.17
C ARG A 60 5.91 -11.05 10.31
N LEU A 61 5.76 -12.06 11.18
CA LEU A 61 4.86 -11.96 12.34
C LEU A 61 5.36 -10.89 13.32
N GLU A 62 6.66 -10.83 13.58
CA GLU A 62 7.27 -9.80 14.44
C GLU A 62 7.03 -8.38 13.90
N ILE A 63 7.08 -8.17 12.56
CA ILE A 63 6.72 -6.88 11.94
C ILE A 63 5.26 -6.54 12.23
N VAL A 64 4.33 -7.48 12.08
CA VAL A 64 2.90 -7.25 12.34
C VAL A 64 2.65 -6.89 13.80
N GLU A 65 3.20 -7.66 14.74
CA GLU A 65 3.07 -7.43 16.19
C GLU A 65 3.66 -6.06 16.59
N MET A 66 4.86 -5.77 16.08
CA MET A 66 5.56 -4.51 16.34
C MET A 66 4.76 -3.31 15.86
N VAL A 67 4.30 -3.33 14.60
CA VAL A 67 3.55 -2.22 14.00
C VAL A 67 2.17 -2.07 14.66
N SER A 68 1.46 -3.16 14.92
CA SER A 68 0.21 -3.16 15.68
C SER A 68 0.39 -2.51 17.06
N GLY A 69 1.48 -2.88 17.76
CA GLY A 69 1.85 -2.31 19.06
C GLY A 69 2.14 -0.81 19.02
N PHE A 70 2.74 -0.30 17.93
CA PHE A 70 2.96 1.13 17.73
C PHE A 70 1.69 1.88 17.34
N ILE A 71 0.86 1.29 16.49
CA ILE A 71 -0.42 1.90 16.07
C ILE A 71 -1.35 2.11 17.26
N LYS A 72 -1.41 1.17 18.22
CA LYS A 72 -2.27 1.26 19.41
C LYS A 72 -3.74 1.55 19.08
N LYS A 73 -4.24 0.92 18.01
CA LYS A 73 -5.63 1.09 17.52
C LYS A 73 -6.01 2.53 17.09
N ARG A 74 -5.04 3.41 16.87
CA ARG A 74 -5.30 4.78 16.36
C ARG A 74 -5.82 4.78 14.93
N VAL A 75 -5.35 3.84 14.12
CA VAL A 75 -5.77 3.61 12.74
C VAL A 75 -5.81 2.10 12.45
N PRO A 76 -6.59 1.63 11.46
CA PRO A 76 -6.61 0.22 11.07
C PRO A 76 -5.26 -0.26 10.51
N LEU A 77 -4.95 -1.55 10.73
CA LEU A 77 -3.79 -2.25 10.18
C LEU A 77 -4.23 -3.24 9.11
N MET A 78 -3.72 -3.09 7.89
CA MET A 78 -3.84 -4.07 6.80
C MET A 78 -2.54 -4.87 6.69
N VAL A 79 -2.68 -6.19 6.47
CA VAL A 79 -1.53 -7.10 6.34
C VAL A 79 -1.64 -7.89 5.06
N THR A 80 -0.60 -7.83 4.22
CA THR A 80 -0.51 -8.67 3.02
C THR A 80 -0.04 -10.08 3.38
N ILE A 81 -0.69 -11.06 2.78
CA ILE A 81 -0.39 -12.49 2.95
C ILE A 81 0.05 -13.05 1.61
N GLY A 82 1.26 -13.57 1.53
CA GLY A 82 1.89 -14.05 0.30
C GLY A 82 2.41 -15.49 0.37
N GLU A 83 1.93 -16.31 1.31
CA GLU A 83 2.25 -17.72 1.40
C GLU A 83 1.80 -18.48 0.14
N GLN A 84 2.59 -19.49 -0.24
CA GLN A 84 2.41 -20.18 -1.53
C GLN A 84 1.32 -21.26 -1.51
N THR A 85 0.77 -21.59 -0.34
CA THR A 85 -0.30 -22.59 -0.18
C THR A 85 -1.51 -21.99 0.54
N GLN A 86 -2.70 -22.54 0.27
CA GLN A 86 -3.94 -22.16 0.95
C GLN A 86 -3.84 -22.28 2.48
N GLN A 87 -3.30 -23.40 2.96
CA GLN A 87 -3.10 -23.64 4.39
C GLN A 87 -2.12 -22.63 4.99
N GLY A 88 -1.03 -22.33 4.27
CA GLY A 88 -0.06 -21.31 4.67
C GLY A 88 -0.71 -19.93 4.77
N GLN A 89 -1.47 -19.52 3.74
CA GLN A 89 -2.16 -18.22 3.75
C GLN A 89 -3.18 -18.14 4.89
N ALA A 90 -4.05 -19.15 5.05
CA ALA A 90 -5.03 -19.17 6.13
C ALA A 90 -4.37 -19.20 7.52
N GLY A 91 -3.28 -19.96 7.66
CA GLY A 91 -2.50 -20.05 8.91
C GLY A 91 -1.87 -18.72 9.30
N PHE A 92 -1.13 -18.09 8.37
CA PHE A 92 -0.48 -16.81 8.66
C PHE A 92 -1.50 -15.67 8.82
N ALA A 93 -2.57 -15.67 8.04
CA ALA A 93 -3.65 -14.69 8.21
C ALA A 93 -4.27 -14.73 9.61
N LYS A 94 -4.50 -15.92 10.18
CA LYS A 94 -5.00 -16.07 11.56
C LYS A 94 -3.99 -15.51 12.58
N LEU A 95 -2.70 -15.77 12.40
CA LEU A 95 -1.66 -15.19 13.25
C LEU A 95 -1.65 -13.65 13.14
N ALA A 96 -1.74 -13.11 11.93
CA ALA A 96 -1.79 -11.68 11.70
C ALA A 96 -3.02 -11.02 12.34
N CYS A 97 -4.21 -11.64 12.23
CA CYS A 97 -5.43 -11.16 12.91
C CYS A 97 -5.27 -11.16 14.44
N ASN A 98 -4.70 -12.22 15.01
CA ASN A 98 -4.42 -12.30 16.44
C ASN A 98 -3.41 -11.23 16.89
N ALA A 99 -2.44 -10.90 16.04
CA ALA A 99 -1.46 -9.84 16.25
C ALA A 99 -2.03 -8.41 16.07
N GLY A 100 -3.28 -8.30 15.61
CA GLY A 100 -3.99 -7.02 15.54
C GLY A 100 -4.28 -6.48 14.14
N ALA A 101 -4.13 -7.29 13.09
CA ALA A 101 -4.59 -6.91 11.76
C ALA A 101 -6.12 -6.77 11.71
N ASP A 102 -6.60 -5.70 11.10
CA ASP A 102 -8.01 -5.39 10.92
C ASP A 102 -8.54 -5.87 9.56
N LEU A 103 -7.66 -6.05 8.58
CA LEU A 103 -7.97 -6.57 7.25
C LEU A 103 -6.75 -7.31 6.67
N ILE A 104 -7.02 -8.43 6.01
CA ILE A 104 -6.02 -9.27 5.36
C ILE A 104 -6.09 -9.06 3.85
N ILE A 105 -4.95 -8.85 3.19
CA ILE A 105 -4.84 -8.76 1.72
C ILE A 105 -4.14 -10.02 1.20
N LEU A 106 -4.85 -10.86 0.50
CA LEU A 106 -4.31 -12.09 -0.10
C LEU A 106 -3.61 -11.75 -1.43
N GLN A 107 -2.38 -12.22 -1.57
CA GLN A 107 -1.67 -12.26 -2.85
C GLN A 107 -1.85 -13.63 -3.50
N PRO A 108 -1.85 -13.72 -4.84
CA PRO A 108 -1.76 -15.01 -5.52
C PRO A 108 -0.40 -15.67 -5.19
N PRO A 109 -0.31 -17.00 -5.20
CA PRO A 109 0.98 -17.67 -5.14
C PRO A 109 1.82 -17.33 -6.38
N SER A 110 3.14 -17.48 -6.30
CA SER A 110 4.03 -17.18 -7.42
C SER A 110 3.83 -18.13 -8.62
N GLN A 111 3.39 -19.34 -8.34
CA GLN A 111 3.07 -20.39 -9.33
C GLN A 111 1.86 -21.19 -8.86
N LEU A 112 1.01 -21.56 -9.80
CA LEU A 112 -0.15 -22.43 -9.55
C LEU A 112 -0.51 -23.16 -10.83
N GLU A 113 -0.52 -24.48 -10.79
CA GLU A 113 -1.00 -25.31 -11.92
C GLU A 113 -2.52 -25.26 -12.02
N GLY A 114 -3.05 -25.35 -13.25
CA GLY A 114 -4.49 -25.37 -13.51
C GLY A 114 -5.10 -23.98 -13.79
N GLY A 115 -4.26 -22.96 -13.96
CA GLY A 115 -4.68 -21.64 -14.45
C GLY A 115 -5.68 -20.91 -13.57
N GLU A 116 -6.49 -20.06 -14.18
CA GLU A 116 -7.45 -19.21 -13.50
C GLU A 116 -8.52 -19.99 -12.67
N PRO A 117 -9.07 -21.14 -13.12
CA PRO A 117 -9.97 -21.93 -12.27
C PRO A 117 -9.32 -22.45 -10.98
N ALA A 118 -8.03 -22.76 -11.02
CA ALA A 118 -7.30 -23.16 -9.81
C ALA A 118 -7.08 -21.97 -8.88
N LEU A 119 -6.78 -20.79 -9.44
CA LEU A 119 -6.62 -19.55 -8.67
C LEU A 119 -7.93 -19.11 -8.01
N MET A 120 -9.06 -19.26 -8.70
CA MET A 120 -10.40 -19.05 -8.14
C MET A 120 -10.65 -19.94 -6.92
N ARG A 121 -10.36 -21.25 -7.03
CA ARG A 121 -10.49 -22.18 -5.90
C ARG A 121 -9.54 -21.84 -4.76
N PHE A 122 -8.29 -21.47 -5.09
CA PHE A 122 -7.27 -21.06 -4.13
C PHE A 122 -7.77 -19.91 -3.25
N PHE A 123 -8.21 -18.82 -3.87
CA PHE A 123 -8.73 -17.67 -3.13
C PHE A 123 -10.03 -17.99 -2.39
N GLY A 124 -11.00 -18.63 -3.05
CA GLY A 124 -12.28 -18.97 -2.43
C GLY A 124 -12.12 -19.78 -1.14
N GLN A 125 -11.34 -20.86 -1.19
CA GLN A 125 -11.08 -21.70 -0.02
C GLN A 125 -10.27 -20.98 1.06
N THR A 126 -9.33 -20.11 0.68
CA THR A 126 -8.58 -19.30 1.64
C THR A 126 -9.50 -18.30 2.35
N ILE A 127 -10.37 -17.61 1.61
CA ILE A 127 -11.33 -16.65 2.15
C ILE A 127 -12.30 -17.33 3.12
N ASP A 128 -12.84 -18.48 2.73
CA ASP A 128 -13.80 -19.25 3.56
C ASP A 128 -13.19 -19.77 4.87
N ALA A 129 -11.86 -19.93 4.92
CA ALA A 129 -11.15 -20.35 6.13
C ALA A 129 -10.90 -19.20 7.13
N LEU A 130 -11.28 -17.96 6.79
CA LEU A 130 -11.04 -16.75 7.58
C LEU A 130 -12.34 -16.12 8.04
N SER A 131 -12.35 -15.61 9.27
CA SER A 131 -13.49 -14.88 9.86
C SER A 131 -13.30 -13.35 9.84
N CYS A 132 -12.11 -12.88 9.52
CA CYS A 132 -11.81 -11.44 9.41
C CYS A 132 -12.14 -10.92 7.99
N PRO A 133 -12.26 -9.58 7.80
CA PRO A 133 -12.39 -8.98 6.49
C PRO A 133 -11.18 -9.33 5.61
N VAL A 134 -11.44 -9.66 4.35
CA VAL A 134 -10.41 -10.07 3.38
C VAL A 134 -10.45 -9.18 2.16
N GLY A 135 -9.29 -8.86 1.64
CA GLY A 135 -9.09 -8.27 0.32
C GLY A 135 -8.24 -9.17 -0.56
N ILE A 136 -8.29 -8.96 -1.86
CA ILE A 136 -7.40 -9.59 -2.85
C ILE A 136 -6.55 -8.50 -3.50
N GLN A 137 -5.26 -8.76 -3.66
CA GLN A 137 -4.40 -7.95 -4.49
C GLN A 137 -4.51 -8.40 -5.95
N HIS A 138 -5.05 -7.53 -6.78
CA HIS A 138 -5.06 -7.63 -8.23
C HIS A 138 -4.01 -6.68 -8.79
N ASN A 139 -2.87 -7.21 -9.24
CA ASN A 139 -1.73 -6.42 -9.72
C ASN A 139 -1.12 -7.05 -10.99
N PRO A 140 -1.75 -6.85 -12.15
CA PRO A 140 -1.30 -7.46 -13.41
C PRO A 140 0.09 -7.00 -13.85
N PHE A 141 0.62 -5.90 -13.31
CA PHE A 141 1.94 -5.38 -13.67
C PHE A 141 3.11 -6.01 -12.88
N ASN A 142 2.86 -6.51 -11.66
CA ASN A 142 3.92 -7.01 -10.77
C ASN A 142 3.70 -8.44 -10.27
N LEU A 143 2.53 -9.04 -10.48
CA LEU A 143 2.21 -10.40 -10.06
C LEU A 143 1.98 -11.28 -11.29
N ALA A 144 2.55 -12.49 -11.27
CA ALA A 144 2.48 -13.43 -12.39
C ALA A 144 1.07 -13.99 -12.60
N LEU A 145 0.30 -14.14 -11.53
CA LEU A 145 -1.05 -14.68 -11.56
C LEU A 145 -2.06 -13.62 -11.16
N ASN A 146 -3.09 -13.44 -11.97
CA ASN A 146 -4.19 -12.53 -11.71
C ASN A 146 -5.50 -13.17 -12.15
N LEU A 147 -6.60 -12.72 -11.56
CA LEU A 147 -7.96 -13.09 -11.97
C LEU A 147 -8.49 -12.09 -12.98
N THR A 148 -9.35 -12.52 -13.87
CA THR A 148 -10.17 -11.60 -14.66
C THR A 148 -11.13 -10.82 -13.78
N LEU A 149 -11.63 -9.68 -14.26
CA LEU A 149 -12.61 -8.88 -13.53
C LEU A 149 -13.88 -9.69 -13.23
N ASP A 150 -14.35 -10.50 -14.17
CA ASP A 150 -15.54 -11.34 -13.99
C ASP A 150 -15.34 -12.37 -12.87
N ASN A 151 -14.16 -12.93 -12.73
CA ASN A 151 -13.84 -13.85 -11.66
C ASN A 151 -13.67 -13.16 -10.29
N LEU A 152 -13.17 -11.93 -10.24
CA LEU A 152 -13.19 -11.10 -9.03
C LEU A 152 -14.63 -10.80 -8.57
N VAL A 153 -15.52 -10.46 -9.52
CA VAL A 153 -16.95 -10.25 -9.26
C VAL A 153 -17.61 -11.53 -8.74
N ALA A 154 -17.29 -12.69 -9.34
CA ALA A 154 -17.82 -13.97 -8.89
C ALA A 154 -17.37 -14.33 -7.47
N LEU A 155 -16.09 -14.09 -7.13
CA LEU A 155 -15.59 -14.26 -5.76
C LEU A 155 -16.32 -13.35 -4.77
N ALA A 156 -16.49 -12.08 -5.10
CA ALA A 156 -17.19 -11.12 -4.24
C ALA A 156 -18.64 -11.55 -3.95
N LYS A 157 -19.32 -12.11 -4.95
CA LYS A 157 -20.69 -12.61 -4.80
C LYS A 157 -20.78 -13.86 -3.92
N ASN A 158 -19.80 -14.75 -4.02
CA ASN A 158 -19.84 -16.07 -3.37
C ASN A 158 -19.21 -16.08 -1.97
N HIS A 159 -18.36 -15.10 -1.65
CA HIS A 159 -17.60 -15.05 -0.39
C HIS A 159 -17.87 -13.71 0.34
N PRO A 160 -18.84 -13.65 1.26
CA PRO A 160 -19.30 -12.39 1.88
C PRO A 160 -18.24 -11.65 2.71
N ASN A 161 -17.18 -12.32 3.17
CA ASN A 161 -16.05 -11.71 3.88
C ASN A 161 -14.99 -11.13 2.94
N LEU A 162 -15.08 -11.35 1.61
CA LEU A 162 -14.34 -10.57 0.63
C LEU A 162 -14.95 -9.17 0.56
N SER A 163 -14.26 -8.20 1.12
CA SER A 163 -14.74 -6.83 1.33
C SER A 163 -13.95 -5.78 0.56
N MET A 164 -12.81 -6.16 -0.03
CA MET A 164 -11.89 -5.23 -0.65
C MET A 164 -11.15 -5.82 -1.85
N ILE A 165 -10.84 -4.97 -2.82
CA ILE A 165 -9.84 -5.26 -3.86
C ILE A 165 -8.76 -4.16 -3.81
N LYS A 166 -7.50 -4.58 -3.72
CA LYS A 166 -6.38 -3.71 -4.03
C LYS A 166 -6.17 -3.77 -5.55
N ALA A 167 -6.84 -2.85 -6.25
CA ALA A 167 -6.91 -2.79 -7.71
C ALA A 167 -5.71 -2.01 -8.26
N GLU A 168 -4.68 -2.74 -8.67
CA GLU A 168 -3.45 -2.18 -9.25
C GLU A 168 -3.39 -2.39 -10.78
N GLY A 169 -4.53 -2.45 -11.43
CA GLY A 169 -4.70 -2.27 -12.87
C GLY A 169 -4.79 -0.80 -13.26
N THR A 170 -5.29 -0.52 -14.45
CA THR A 170 -5.55 0.85 -14.93
C THR A 170 -6.77 1.47 -14.25
N ALA A 171 -6.89 2.80 -14.29
CA ALA A 171 -8.08 3.49 -13.79
C ALA A 171 -9.36 3.08 -14.55
N VAL A 172 -9.24 2.68 -15.84
CA VAL A 172 -10.35 2.18 -16.64
C VAL A 172 -10.83 0.82 -16.15
N GLU A 173 -9.91 -0.14 -15.91
CA GLU A 173 -10.24 -1.45 -15.35
C GLU A 173 -10.81 -1.33 -13.93
N THR A 174 -10.29 -0.39 -13.14
CA THR A 174 -10.80 -0.12 -11.80
C THR A 174 -12.23 0.40 -11.83
N GLN A 175 -12.57 1.30 -12.77
CA GLN A 175 -13.92 1.80 -12.96
C GLN A 175 -14.88 0.67 -13.39
N GLU A 176 -14.47 -0.18 -14.33
CA GLU A 176 -15.25 -1.35 -14.74
C GLU A 176 -15.50 -2.33 -13.57
N LEU A 177 -14.50 -2.59 -12.74
CA LEU A 177 -14.64 -3.42 -11.55
C LEU A 177 -15.66 -2.85 -10.55
N ILE A 178 -15.61 -1.55 -10.29
CA ILE A 178 -16.54 -0.86 -9.40
C ILE A 178 -17.98 -0.99 -9.91
N GLU A 179 -18.20 -0.78 -11.22
CA GLU A 179 -19.51 -0.93 -11.83
C GLU A 179 -20.01 -2.38 -11.78
N LYS A 180 -19.20 -3.35 -12.19
CA LYS A 180 -19.55 -4.77 -12.19
C LYS A 180 -19.86 -5.33 -10.79
N THR A 181 -19.20 -4.82 -9.77
CA THR A 181 -19.47 -5.19 -8.37
C THR A 181 -20.62 -4.36 -7.76
N ASN A 182 -21.21 -3.45 -8.49
CA ASN A 182 -22.17 -2.49 -7.97
C ASN A 182 -21.66 -1.78 -6.69
N ASN A 183 -20.36 -1.46 -6.68
CA ASN A 183 -19.65 -0.85 -5.55
C ASN A 183 -19.81 -1.61 -4.23
N SER A 184 -19.90 -2.94 -4.28
CA SER A 184 -20.02 -3.78 -3.06
C SER A 184 -18.66 -4.01 -2.38
N LEU A 185 -17.54 -3.82 -3.09
CA LEU A 185 -16.19 -3.94 -2.59
C LEU A 185 -15.53 -2.57 -2.39
N ALA A 186 -14.79 -2.41 -1.31
CA ALA A 186 -13.87 -1.30 -1.17
C ALA A 186 -12.73 -1.44 -2.20
N SER A 187 -12.66 -0.54 -3.17
CA SER A 187 -11.63 -0.58 -4.22
C SER A 187 -10.52 0.42 -3.88
N PHE A 188 -9.29 -0.07 -3.73
CA PHE A 188 -8.10 0.75 -3.46
C PHE A 188 -7.13 0.64 -4.63
N CYS A 189 -6.71 1.76 -5.20
CA CYS A 189 -5.63 1.75 -6.17
C CYS A 189 -4.26 1.68 -5.51
N GLY A 190 -3.22 1.42 -6.30
CA GLY A 190 -1.83 1.34 -5.86
C GLY A 190 -0.89 2.12 -6.78
N HIS A 191 0.26 1.52 -7.14
CA HIS A 191 1.27 2.11 -8.03
C HIS A 191 1.68 3.53 -7.66
N GLY A 192 1.88 3.79 -6.34
CA GLY A 192 2.25 5.11 -5.86
C GLY A 192 1.22 6.20 -6.15
N GLY A 193 0.09 5.86 -6.75
CA GLY A 193 -0.94 6.82 -7.13
C GLY A 193 -0.69 7.53 -8.47
N ILE A 194 -0.01 6.90 -9.44
CA ILE A 194 0.21 7.48 -10.79
C ILE A 194 -1.11 7.94 -11.41
N GLU A 195 -2.18 7.16 -11.30
CA GLU A 195 -3.52 7.49 -11.81
C GLU A 195 -4.49 7.91 -10.69
N PHE A 196 -3.99 8.40 -9.55
CA PHE A 196 -4.83 8.61 -8.36
C PHE A 196 -6.03 9.51 -8.63
N TYR A 197 -5.84 10.63 -9.33
CA TYR A 197 -6.95 11.53 -9.66
C TYR A 197 -8.00 10.87 -10.56
N SER A 198 -7.58 10.13 -11.59
CA SER A 198 -8.47 9.37 -12.48
C SER A 198 -9.20 8.27 -11.70
N ASN A 199 -8.51 7.57 -10.82
CA ASN A 199 -9.10 6.58 -9.95
C ASN A 199 -10.16 7.18 -8.99
N LEU A 200 -9.91 8.37 -8.42
CA LEU A 200 -10.91 9.09 -7.62
C LEU A 200 -12.19 9.39 -8.44
N LYS A 201 -12.02 9.80 -9.71
CA LYS A 201 -13.17 9.99 -10.64
C LYS A 201 -13.88 8.67 -10.93
N ALA A 202 -13.17 7.56 -11.02
CA ALA A 202 -13.74 6.22 -11.19
C ALA A 202 -14.52 5.74 -9.94
N GLY A 203 -14.38 6.40 -8.79
CA GLY A 203 -15.12 6.10 -7.57
C GLY A 203 -14.39 5.18 -6.59
N ILE A 204 -13.05 5.11 -6.64
CA ILE A 204 -12.28 4.33 -5.66
C ILE A 204 -12.54 4.79 -4.23
N THR A 205 -12.38 3.85 -3.32
CA THR A 205 -12.51 4.07 -1.89
C THR A 205 -11.25 4.68 -1.28
N GLY A 206 -10.08 4.38 -1.85
CA GLY A 206 -8.81 4.88 -1.31
C GLY A 206 -7.58 4.51 -2.13
N LEU A 207 -6.41 4.80 -1.56
CA LEU A 207 -5.09 4.54 -2.14
C LEU A 207 -4.21 3.79 -1.16
N ILE A 208 -3.45 2.82 -1.68
CA ILE A 208 -2.39 2.12 -0.95
C ILE A 208 -1.04 2.50 -1.58
N PRO A 209 -0.43 3.63 -1.17
CA PRO A 209 0.84 4.11 -1.71
C PRO A 209 2.03 3.61 -0.90
N ALA A 210 3.26 3.95 -1.34
CA ALA A 210 4.39 4.11 -0.44
C ALA A 210 4.22 5.38 0.43
N PRO A 211 4.93 5.52 1.55
CA PRO A 211 4.77 6.69 2.43
C PRO A 211 5.46 7.96 1.93
N ASP A 212 6.12 7.91 0.77
CA ASP A 212 7.08 8.90 0.26
C ASP A 212 6.53 10.34 0.19
N ILE A 213 5.27 10.48 -0.23
CA ILE A 213 4.61 11.78 -0.43
C ILE A 213 3.22 11.80 0.23
N LEU A 214 3.09 11.04 1.33
CA LEU A 214 1.79 10.75 1.93
C LEU A 214 0.99 12.00 2.32
N ALA A 215 1.62 13.00 2.95
CA ALA A 215 0.92 14.23 3.37
C ALA A 215 0.28 14.96 2.17
N ALA A 216 0.99 15.00 1.03
CA ALA A 216 0.47 15.61 -0.20
C ALA A 216 -0.68 14.77 -0.80
N GLN A 217 -0.57 13.45 -0.75
CA GLN A 217 -1.65 12.58 -1.25
C GLN A 217 -2.88 12.59 -0.36
N VAL A 218 -2.72 12.69 0.96
CA VAL A 218 -3.85 12.90 1.89
C VAL A 218 -4.53 14.24 1.58
N HIS A 219 -3.78 15.32 1.42
CA HIS A 219 -4.33 16.62 1.07
C HIS A 219 -5.09 16.60 -0.27
N LEU A 220 -4.54 15.92 -1.29
CA LEU A 220 -5.21 15.71 -2.57
C LEU A 220 -6.56 14.98 -2.39
N TYR A 221 -6.56 13.90 -1.62
CA TYR A 221 -7.76 13.11 -1.34
C TYR A 221 -8.83 13.96 -0.66
N GLU A 222 -8.46 14.74 0.35
CA GLU A 222 -9.39 15.62 1.06
C GLU A 222 -9.92 16.75 0.17
N LEU A 223 -9.08 17.34 -0.69
CA LEU A 223 -9.52 18.31 -1.68
C LEU A 223 -10.56 17.71 -2.63
N TYR A 224 -10.30 16.52 -3.16
CA TYR A 224 -11.23 15.85 -4.06
C TYR A 224 -12.58 15.55 -3.39
N ARG A 225 -12.55 15.10 -2.13
CA ARG A 225 -13.74 14.73 -1.34
C ARG A 225 -14.65 15.90 -0.99
N LYS A 226 -14.17 17.14 -1.03
CA LYS A 226 -15.06 18.32 -0.86
C LYS A 226 -16.15 18.38 -1.92
N GLY A 227 -15.94 17.82 -3.11
CA GLY A 227 -16.94 17.68 -4.17
C GLY A 227 -17.21 18.94 -4.98
N ASP A 228 -16.69 20.10 -4.57
CA ASP A 228 -16.85 21.35 -5.33
C ASP A 228 -15.78 21.48 -6.44
N ALA A 229 -16.15 22.15 -7.53
CA ALA A 229 -15.29 22.28 -8.70
C ALA A 229 -13.94 22.98 -8.42
N PRO A 230 -13.84 24.06 -7.61
CA PRO A 230 -12.56 24.65 -7.27
C PRO A 230 -11.62 23.70 -6.51
N SER A 231 -12.14 22.92 -5.54
CA SER A 231 -11.36 21.97 -4.78
C SER A 231 -10.88 20.80 -5.66
N GLN A 232 -11.73 20.31 -6.55
CA GLN A 232 -11.35 19.25 -7.51
C GLN A 232 -10.30 19.75 -8.52
N ALA A 233 -10.38 20.99 -8.98
CA ALA A 233 -9.36 21.59 -9.84
C ALA A 233 -8.00 21.68 -9.12
N LYS A 234 -7.98 22.09 -7.84
CA LYS A 234 -6.75 22.09 -7.02
C LYS A 234 -6.21 20.67 -6.80
N ALA A 235 -7.07 19.67 -6.59
CA ALA A 235 -6.64 18.27 -6.47
C ALA A 235 -5.95 17.78 -7.74
N LEU A 236 -6.49 18.11 -8.93
CA LEU A 236 -5.86 17.80 -10.20
C LEU A 236 -4.53 18.52 -10.39
N GLU A 237 -4.44 19.79 -10.04
CA GLU A 237 -3.22 20.58 -10.11
C GLU A 237 -2.14 19.98 -9.20
N LEU A 238 -2.49 19.61 -7.96
CA LEU A 238 -1.58 18.93 -7.03
C LEU A 238 -1.13 17.58 -7.57
N HIS A 239 -2.06 16.76 -8.09
CA HIS A 239 -1.73 15.49 -8.71
C HIS A 239 -0.70 15.65 -9.82
N ASN A 240 -0.91 16.57 -10.74
CA ASN A 240 0.00 16.84 -11.86
C ASN A 240 1.40 17.29 -11.37
N ALA A 241 1.45 18.08 -10.30
CA ALA A 241 2.71 18.52 -9.71
C ALA A 241 3.49 17.36 -9.07
N LEU A 242 2.80 16.36 -8.49
CA LEU A 242 3.41 15.20 -7.84
C LEU A 242 3.87 14.11 -8.83
N LEU A 243 3.33 14.05 -10.04
CA LEU A 243 3.61 12.98 -11.00
C LEU A 243 5.12 12.75 -11.27
N PRO A 244 5.97 13.77 -11.46
CA PRO A 244 7.41 13.55 -11.69
C PRO A 244 8.08 12.81 -10.52
N ILE A 245 7.65 13.06 -9.28
CA ILE A 245 8.16 12.40 -8.08
C ILE A 245 7.66 10.95 -8.05
N ILE A 246 6.35 10.75 -8.22
CA ILE A 246 5.71 9.43 -8.22
C ILE A 246 6.37 8.52 -9.28
N VAL A 247 6.47 9.00 -10.52
CA VAL A 247 7.03 8.23 -11.63
C VAL A 247 8.48 7.84 -11.36
N PHE A 248 9.30 8.74 -10.82
CA PHE A 248 10.68 8.41 -10.46
C PHE A 248 10.73 7.33 -9.38
N MET A 249 9.93 7.45 -8.33
CA MET A 249 9.98 6.54 -7.18
C MET A 249 9.45 5.13 -7.51
N ILE A 250 8.35 5.01 -8.27
CA ILE A 250 7.64 3.73 -8.43
C ILE A 250 7.88 3.04 -9.78
N ARG A 251 8.82 3.53 -10.59
CA ARG A 251 9.07 2.96 -11.93
C ARG A 251 9.31 1.45 -11.90
N THR A 252 10.02 0.99 -10.88
CA THR A 252 10.18 -0.43 -10.53
C THR A 252 10.19 -0.60 -9.03
N ILE A 253 9.90 -1.80 -8.53
CA ILE A 253 10.00 -2.09 -7.07
C ILE A 253 11.43 -1.87 -6.58
N ASN A 254 12.44 -2.27 -7.34
CA ASN A 254 13.84 -2.03 -6.97
C ASN A 254 14.16 -0.53 -6.85
N GLN A 255 13.59 0.31 -7.71
CA GLN A 255 13.76 1.75 -7.62
C GLN A 255 13.06 2.33 -6.38
N ALA A 256 11.87 1.88 -6.07
CA ALA A 256 11.17 2.27 -4.86
C ALA A 256 11.96 1.89 -3.60
N LEU A 257 12.49 0.68 -3.56
CA LEU A 257 13.31 0.20 -2.44
C LEU A 257 14.65 0.96 -2.34
N CYS A 258 15.30 1.26 -3.46
CA CYS A 258 16.59 1.94 -3.46
C CYS A 258 16.44 3.44 -3.17
N TYR A 259 15.64 4.16 -3.95
CA TYR A 259 15.56 5.62 -3.90
C TYR A 259 14.34 6.14 -3.14
N GLY A 260 13.18 5.50 -3.25
CA GLY A 260 11.98 5.86 -2.49
C GLY A 260 12.21 5.70 -0.98
N LYS A 261 12.77 4.57 -0.55
CA LYS A 261 13.13 4.33 0.86
C LYS A 261 14.10 5.40 1.40
N ARG A 262 15.11 5.82 0.61
CA ARG A 262 16.04 6.89 0.98
C ARG A 262 15.38 8.26 1.01
N PHE A 263 14.53 8.55 0.03
CA PHE A 263 13.73 9.76 -0.02
C PHE A 263 12.85 9.90 1.22
N TYR A 264 12.19 8.82 1.62
CA TYR A 264 11.34 8.78 2.82
C TYR A 264 12.17 8.86 4.11
N ALA A 265 13.28 8.12 4.20
CA ALA A 265 14.15 8.10 5.36
C ALA A 265 14.68 9.51 5.72
N GLN A 266 15.03 10.32 4.70
CA GLN A 266 15.45 11.72 4.90
C GLN A 266 14.34 12.61 5.47
N GLN A 267 13.07 12.33 5.19
CA GLN A 267 11.95 13.09 5.76
C GLN A 267 11.73 12.79 7.23
N CYS A 268 12.05 11.56 7.65
CA CYS A 268 11.80 11.06 8.99
C CYS A 268 13.03 11.09 9.90
N GLY A 269 14.20 11.55 9.42
CA GLY A 269 15.45 11.43 10.17
C GLY A 269 15.77 9.97 10.52
N ILE A 270 15.55 9.04 9.57
CA ILE A 270 15.87 7.63 9.71
C ILE A 270 17.18 7.35 8.98
N GLU A 271 18.14 6.75 9.67
CA GLU A 271 19.37 6.23 9.05
C GLU A 271 19.12 4.83 8.48
N ILE A 272 19.61 4.57 7.27
CA ILE A 272 19.58 3.23 6.66
C ILE A 272 20.89 2.52 7.04
N ALA A 273 20.87 1.80 8.16
CA ALA A 273 22.06 1.14 8.71
C ALA A 273 22.45 -0.11 7.91
N SER A 274 21.48 -0.84 7.36
CA SER A 274 21.72 -1.98 6.48
C SER A 274 20.57 -2.23 5.53
N GLU A 275 20.81 -3.03 4.48
CA GLU A 275 19.80 -3.50 3.53
C GLU A 275 19.96 -5.02 3.33
N LYS A 276 18.85 -5.76 3.31
CA LYS A 276 18.88 -7.22 3.03
C LYS A 276 19.12 -7.49 1.55
N GLU A 277 20.04 -8.40 1.27
CA GLU A 277 20.31 -8.90 -0.09
C GLU A 277 19.14 -9.73 -0.65
N PRO A 278 18.94 -9.71 -1.97
CA PRO A 278 19.59 -8.85 -2.96
C PRO A 278 18.99 -7.42 -2.93
N PHE A 279 19.84 -6.39 -3.08
CA PHE A 279 19.38 -5.01 -3.17
C PHE A 279 20.12 -4.23 -4.26
N GLN A 280 19.45 -3.20 -4.78
CA GLN A 280 20.05 -2.29 -5.76
C GLN A 280 20.92 -1.26 -5.02
N LYS A 281 22.22 -1.25 -5.31
CA LYS A 281 23.11 -0.19 -4.81
C LYS A 281 22.76 1.16 -5.43
N PRO A 282 22.67 2.24 -4.65
CA PRO A 282 22.38 3.56 -5.19
C PRO A 282 23.58 4.09 -5.99
N THR A 283 23.29 4.84 -7.04
CA THR A 283 24.28 5.59 -7.82
C THR A 283 24.32 7.05 -7.37
N GLU A 284 25.44 7.76 -7.61
CA GLU A 284 25.54 9.20 -7.33
C GLU A 284 24.46 10.01 -8.06
N PHE A 285 24.20 9.69 -9.33
CA PHE A 285 23.13 10.32 -10.10
C PHE A 285 21.75 10.09 -9.42
N GLY A 286 21.43 8.85 -9.04
CA GLY A 286 20.15 8.54 -8.41
C GLY A 286 19.97 9.22 -7.03
N LEU A 287 21.05 9.35 -6.25
CA LEU A 287 21.03 10.09 -4.99
C LEU A 287 20.84 11.60 -5.22
N SER A 288 21.50 12.17 -6.23
CA SER A 288 21.32 13.57 -6.62
C SER A 288 19.88 13.87 -7.06
N GLU A 289 19.29 12.98 -7.91
CA GLU A 289 17.88 13.10 -8.31
C GLU A 289 16.93 12.95 -7.14
N THR A 290 17.21 12.04 -6.21
CA THR A 290 16.40 11.89 -4.97
C THR A 290 16.41 13.18 -4.16
N ALA A 291 17.56 13.81 -3.98
CA ALA A 291 17.67 15.08 -3.26
C ALA A 291 16.94 16.23 -3.98
N ARG A 292 17.08 16.33 -5.31
CA ARG A 292 16.36 17.31 -6.14
C ARG A 292 14.85 17.15 -6.02
N LEU A 293 14.35 15.92 -6.08
CA LEU A 293 12.91 15.63 -5.97
C LEU A 293 12.38 15.90 -4.57
N LEU A 294 13.17 15.70 -3.52
CA LEU A 294 12.77 16.08 -2.15
C LEU A 294 12.63 17.61 -2.01
N GLN A 295 13.48 18.39 -2.64
CA GLN A 295 13.32 19.85 -2.69
C GLN A 295 12.07 20.25 -3.48
N ALA A 296 11.80 19.57 -4.61
CA ALA A 296 10.57 19.77 -5.38
C ALA A 296 9.31 19.47 -4.54
N LEU A 297 9.31 18.38 -3.77
CA LEU A 297 8.21 18.05 -2.86
C LEU A 297 7.97 19.18 -1.85
N ARG A 298 9.03 19.69 -1.21
CA ARG A 298 8.92 20.80 -0.26
C ARG A 298 8.33 22.07 -0.87
N SER A 299 8.70 22.36 -2.13
CA SER A 299 8.14 23.51 -2.88
C SER A 299 6.66 23.29 -3.20
N ILE A 300 6.26 22.08 -3.56
CA ILE A 300 4.86 21.71 -3.78
C ILE A 300 4.06 21.84 -2.47
N GLU A 301 4.57 21.29 -1.38
CA GLU A 301 3.93 21.36 -0.06
C GLU A 301 3.71 22.80 0.37
N ALA A 302 4.71 23.67 0.22
CA ALA A 302 4.59 25.10 0.51
C ALA A 302 3.54 25.78 -0.37
N ARG A 303 3.54 25.52 -1.68
CA ARG A 303 2.57 26.08 -2.65
C ARG A 303 1.13 25.71 -2.33
N PHE A 304 0.88 24.48 -1.88
CA PHE A 304 -0.46 23.99 -1.56
C PHE A 304 -0.80 24.13 -0.06
N SER A 305 0.06 24.78 0.75
CA SER A 305 -0.12 24.94 2.20
C SER A 305 -0.30 23.61 2.94
N ILE A 306 0.47 22.60 2.53
CA ILE A 306 0.46 21.28 3.14
C ILE A 306 1.44 21.29 4.33
N SER A 307 0.91 21.02 5.53
CA SER A 307 1.71 20.86 6.74
C SER A 307 2.19 19.41 6.85
N ALA A 308 3.28 19.08 6.17
CA ALA A 308 3.91 17.77 6.35
C ALA A 308 4.64 17.74 7.70
N PRO A 309 4.36 16.77 8.59
CA PRO A 309 5.08 16.62 9.84
C PRO A 309 6.55 16.30 9.54
N ARG A 310 7.45 16.95 10.24
CA ARG A 310 8.88 16.65 10.22
C ARG A 310 9.23 16.01 11.55
N MET A 311 9.86 14.86 11.51
CA MET A 311 10.42 14.25 12.70
C MET A 311 11.81 14.85 12.87
N ASP A 312 11.99 15.64 13.95
CA ASP A 312 13.30 16.16 14.28
C ASP A 312 14.28 15.00 14.51
N ALA A 313 15.51 15.19 14.03
CA ALA A 313 16.54 14.17 14.06
C ALA A 313 17.02 13.86 15.49
#